data_316db1993e90e0b88347491ea0d33ae7
#
_entry.id   316db1993e90e0b88347491ea0d33ae7
#
_cell.length_a   1.000
_cell.length_b   1.000
_cell.length_c   1.000
_cell.angle_alpha   90.00
_cell.angle_beta   90.00
_cell.angle_gamma   90.00
#
_symmetry.space_group_name_H-M   'P 1'
#
loop_
_entity.id
_entity.type
_entity.pdbx_description
1 polymer ?
#
loop_
_entity_poly.entity_id
_entity_poly.type
_entity_poly.pdbx_seq_one_letter_code
_entity_poly.pdbx_strand_id
1 'polypeptide(L)'
;APDLSIYVVGDEQNYHFKVLKLICQKLEFPSADNIFHLSYGMVELPTGRMKTREGSVVDADDMLDEMHSEAAKKTKEQGKTEGFSEMELNELYETIGVGGLKFFLLRVDPKKRMLFNPEESIDLHGYTATFVQYAYARIKSILRKEAANNELRTTSDEQRQLLKLEKSLIVIIEKFPAIMSQACAEMNPSVIANYVYNLAKTFNSFYAEHSVSNAENNEKKILRLQLCNLTAISIRITMALLGIKVPERM
;
A
#
# COMPACT_ATOMS: atom_id res chain seq x y z
N ALA A 1 -33.54 6.38 -2.89
CA ALA A 1 -32.62 6.91 -1.88
C ALA A 1 -31.46 5.91 -1.73
N PRO A 2 -30.22 6.34 -1.50
CA PRO A 2 -29.11 5.44 -1.27
C PRO A 2 -29.29 4.72 0.08
N ASP A 3 -28.80 3.47 0.14
CA ASP A 3 -28.81 2.69 1.38
C ASP A 3 -27.85 3.28 2.45
N LEU A 4 -26.78 3.94 2.00
CA LEU A 4 -25.80 4.62 2.84
C LEU A 4 -25.21 5.82 2.10
N SER A 5 -25.15 6.97 2.76
CA SER A 5 -24.49 8.18 2.26
C SER A 5 -23.24 8.47 3.07
N ILE A 6 -22.06 8.27 2.47
CA ILE A 6 -20.78 8.49 3.13
C ILE A 6 -20.19 9.83 2.70
N TYR A 7 -19.94 10.71 3.68
CA TYR A 7 -19.30 12.00 3.49
C TYR A 7 -17.88 11.96 4.04
N VAL A 8 -16.89 12.03 3.14
CA VAL A 8 -15.47 12.04 3.49
C VAL A 8 -15.04 13.49 3.66
N VAL A 9 -15.03 13.98 4.89
CA VAL A 9 -14.80 15.40 5.21
C VAL A 9 -13.95 15.51 6.50
N GLY A 10 -13.18 16.61 6.62
CA GLY A 10 -12.32 16.85 7.79
C GLY A 10 -13.06 16.89 9.13
N ASP A 11 -12.34 16.60 10.20
CA ASP A 11 -12.85 16.50 11.57
C ASP A 11 -13.44 17.83 12.11
N GLU A 12 -13.06 18.95 11.51
CA GLU A 12 -13.64 20.27 11.82
C GLU A 12 -15.14 20.36 11.53
N GLN A 13 -15.66 19.50 10.64
CA GLN A 13 -17.07 19.44 10.27
C GLN A 13 -17.91 18.45 11.12
N ASN A 14 -17.32 17.81 12.11
CA ASN A 14 -18.02 16.84 12.97
C ASN A 14 -19.32 17.37 13.55
N TYR A 15 -19.33 18.61 14.02
CA TYR A 15 -20.53 19.24 14.58
C TYR A 15 -21.61 19.46 13.52
N HIS A 16 -21.23 19.94 12.35
CA HIS A 16 -22.15 20.20 11.23
C HIS A 16 -22.88 18.92 10.78
N PHE A 17 -22.15 17.81 10.64
CA PHE A 17 -22.76 16.53 10.26
C PHE A 17 -23.68 15.95 11.33
N LYS A 18 -23.37 16.15 12.62
CA LYS A 18 -24.29 15.80 13.71
C LYS A 18 -25.60 16.60 13.61
N VAL A 19 -25.51 17.91 13.42
CA VAL A 19 -26.67 18.80 13.27
C VAL A 19 -27.47 18.46 12.02
N LEU A 20 -26.79 18.25 10.88
CA LEU A 20 -27.43 17.86 9.61
C LEU A 20 -28.27 16.59 9.80
N LYS A 21 -27.70 15.53 10.42
CA LYS A 21 -28.42 14.28 10.68
C LYS A 21 -29.66 14.52 11.53
N LEU A 22 -29.55 15.30 12.61
CA LEU A 22 -30.69 15.64 13.48
C LEU A 22 -31.78 16.43 12.73
N ILE A 23 -31.41 17.36 11.85
CA ILE A 23 -32.36 18.11 11.04
C ILE A 23 -33.09 17.16 10.09
N CYS A 24 -32.36 16.29 9.38
CA CYS A 24 -32.96 15.32 8.47
C CYS A 24 -33.91 14.37 9.20
N GLN A 25 -33.56 13.93 10.42
CA GLN A 25 -34.44 13.11 11.26
C GLN A 25 -35.73 13.86 11.65
N LYS A 26 -35.61 15.15 12.07
CA LYS A 26 -36.78 15.98 12.41
C LYS A 26 -37.69 16.29 11.23
N LEU A 27 -37.12 16.31 10.02
CA LEU A 27 -37.86 16.49 8.76
C LEU A 27 -38.38 15.15 8.20
N GLU A 28 -38.21 14.06 8.95
CA GLU A 28 -38.67 12.71 8.60
C GLU A 28 -38.13 12.21 7.24
N PHE A 29 -36.90 12.62 6.86
CA PHE A 29 -36.26 12.07 5.67
C PHE A 29 -35.98 10.56 5.85
N PRO A 30 -36.44 9.69 4.94
CA PRO A 30 -36.32 8.22 5.08
C PRO A 30 -34.85 7.73 5.20
N SER A 31 -33.90 8.49 4.67
CA SER A 31 -32.46 8.15 4.67
C SER A 31 -31.66 8.90 5.74
N ALA A 32 -32.30 9.59 6.68
CA ALA A 32 -31.60 10.40 7.68
C ALA A 32 -30.61 9.58 8.54
N ASP A 33 -30.98 8.34 8.90
CA ASP A 33 -30.14 7.46 9.71
C ASP A 33 -28.93 6.91 8.93
N ASN A 34 -29.01 6.91 7.61
CA ASN A 34 -28.00 6.41 6.70
C ASN A 34 -26.95 7.46 6.31
N ILE A 35 -26.97 8.64 6.93
CA ILE A 35 -25.93 9.65 6.80
C ILE A 35 -24.74 9.27 7.68
N PHE A 36 -23.59 9.03 7.07
CA PHE A 36 -22.36 8.69 7.75
C PHE A 36 -21.25 9.70 7.41
N HIS A 37 -20.69 10.33 8.43
CA HIS A 37 -19.52 11.20 8.28
C HIS A 37 -18.24 10.39 8.52
N LEU A 38 -17.53 10.07 7.44
CA LEU A 38 -16.18 9.51 7.49
C LEU A 38 -15.21 10.67 7.73
N SER A 39 -15.04 10.98 9.00
CA SER A 39 -14.19 12.09 9.46
C SER A 39 -12.72 11.73 9.31
N TYR A 40 -11.92 12.67 8.81
CA TYR A 40 -10.46 12.52 8.80
C TYR A 40 -9.77 13.67 9.54
N GLY A 41 -8.64 13.34 10.19
CA GLY A 41 -7.79 14.31 10.88
C GLY A 41 -7.01 15.16 9.89
N MET A 42 -6.67 16.38 10.30
CA MET A 42 -5.90 17.30 9.46
C MET A 42 -4.49 16.77 9.20
N VAL A 43 -4.02 16.99 7.97
CA VAL A 43 -2.63 16.78 7.57
C VAL A 43 -1.89 18.10 7.75
N GLU A 44 -0.81 18.08 8.50
CA GLU A 44 0.05 19.24 8.74
C GLU A 44 1.39 19.02 8.01
N LEU A 45 2.01 20.11 7.56
CA LEU A 45 3.35 20.09 7.00
C LEU A 45 4.36 20.58 8.06
N PRO A 46 5.66 20.23 7.96
CA PRO A 46 6.70 20.74 8.86
C PRO A 46 6.77 22.27 8.89
N THR A 47 6.35 22.93 7.82
CA THR A 47 6.28 24.39 7.67
C THR A 47 5.08 25.03 8.39
N GLY A 48 4.18 24.23 8.99
CA GLY A 48 3.00 24.67 9.72
C GLY A 48 1.68 24.24 9.08
N ARG A 49 0.55 24.65 9.70
CA ARG A 49 -0.79 24.33 9.22
C ARG A 49 -1.08 25.01 7.89
N MET A 50 -1.63 24.29 6.94
CA MET A 50 -2.24 24.86 5.74
C MET A 50 -3.47 25.71 6.15
N LYS A 51 -3.29 27.04 6.24
CA LYS A 51 -4.41 27.95 6.51
C LYS A 51 -4.70 28.80 5.28
N THR A 52 -5.86 28.59 4.71
CA THR A 52 -6.37 29.33 3.54
C THR A 52 -6.44 30.86 3.76
N ARG A 53 -6.54 31.32 5.00
CA ARG A 53 -6.67 32.75 5.35
C ARG A 53 -5.34 33.50 5.49
N GLU A 54 -4.22 32.80 5.55
CA GLU A 54 -2.88 33.39 5.79
C GLU A 54 -1.94 33.26 4.58
N GLY A 55 -2.45 32.81 3.40
CA GLY A 55 -1.67 32.76 2.14
C GLY A 55 -0.65 31.61 2.03
N SER A 56 -0.64 30.67 2.96
CA SER A 56 0.22 29.46 2.92
C SER A 56 -0.60 28.22 2.60
N VAL A 57 -1.27 28.22 1.46
CA VAL A 57 -1.91 27.00 0.92
C VAL A 57 -0.87 26.28 0.09
N VAL A 58 -0.59 25.02 0.40
CA VAL A 58 0.16 24.15 -0.50
C VAL A 58 -0.87 23.53 -1.44
N ASP A 59 -0.71 23.75 -2.73
CA ASP A 59 -1.55 23.14 -3.75
C ASP A 59 -1.26 21.63 -3.80
N ALA A 60 -2.28 20.83 -4.08
CA ALA A 60 -2.13 19.38 -4.22
C ALA A 60 -1.23 19.05 -5.42
N ASP A 61 -1.29 19.82 -6.49
CA ASP A 61 -0.45 19.64 -7.67
C ASP A 61 1.02 19.93 -7.36
N ASP A 62 1.31 21.01 -6.61
CA ASP A 62 2.68 21.32 -6.15
C ASP A 62 3.26 20.17 -5.29
N MET A 63 2.43 19.57 -4.43
CA MET A 63 2.84 18.42 -3.61
C MET A 63 3.13 17.18 -4.46
N LEU A 64 2.33 16.92 -5.48
CA LEU A 64 2.56 15.80 -6.41
C LEU A 64 3.86 16.01 -7.20
N ASP A 65 4.14 17.22 -7.66
CA ASP A 65 5.38 17.58 -8.38
C ASP A 65 6.61 17.44 -7.47
N GLU A 66 6.50 17.86 -6.21
CA GLU A 66 7.55 17.67 -5.20
C GLU A 66 7.84 16.18 -4.98
N MET A 67 6.79 15.37 -4.83
CA MET A 67 6.94 13.92 -4.65
C MET A 67 7.56 13.22 -5.86
N HIS A 68 7.20 13.64 -7.06
CA HIS A 68 7.82 13.15 -8.29
C HIS A 68 9.31 13.50 -8.33
N SER A 69 9.67 14.74 -8.00
CA SER A 69 11.07 15.23 -7.98
C SER A 69 11.91 14.49 -6.93
N GLU A 70 11.39 14.28 -5.73
CA GLU A 70 12.08 13.52 -4.68
C GLU A 70 12.24 12.02 -5.06
N ALA A 71 11.24 11.41 -5.70
CA ALA A 71 11.34 10.05 -6.21
C ALA A 71 12.44 9.94 -7.29
N ALA A 72 12.50 10.91 -8.20
CA ALA A 72 13.54 10.96 -9.25
C ALA A 72 14.95 11.09 -8.64
N LYS A 73 15.13 11.98 -7.66
CA LYS A 73 16.38 12.18 -6.94
C LYS A 73 16.85 10.89 -6.26
N LYS A 74 16.01 10.28 -5.43
CA LYS A 74 16.35 9.05 -4.70
C LYS A 74 16.63 7.86 -5.62
N THR A 75 15.87 7.71 -6.72
CA THR A 75 16.11 6.63 -7.69
C THR A 75 17.47 6.80 -8.39
N LYS A 76 17.85 8.02 -8.77
CA LYS A 76 19.16 8.33 -9.35
C LYS A 76 20.30 8.09 -8.37
N GLU A 77 20.17 8.50 -7.13
CA GLU A 77 21.17 8.27 -6.06
C GLU A 77 21.44 6.79 -5.83
N GLN A 78 20.45 5.93 -6.04
CA GLN A 78 20.60 4.48 -5.92
C GLN A 78 21.22 3.80 -7.15
N GLY A 79 21.46 4.53 -8.22
CA GLY A 79 22.09 4.01 -9.46
C GLY A 79 21.24 2.97 -10.21
N LYS A 80 19.92 2.91 -9.96
CA LYS A 80 19.03 1.89 -10.54
C LYS A 80 18.27 2.39 -11.78
N THR A 81 18.92 3.18 -12.61
CA THR A 81 18.32 3.75 -13.83
C THR A 81 18.72 3.00 -15.11
N GLU A 82 19.66 2.05 -15.02
CA GLU A 82 20.12 1.31 -16.18
C GLU A 82 19.03 0.43 -16.80
N GLY A 83 18.92 0.50 -18.13
CA GLY A 83 17.96 -0.30 -18.90
C GLY A 83 16.52 0.20 -18.85
N PHE A 84 16.31 1.44 -18.42
CA PHE A 84 15.04 2.17 -18.53
C PHE A 84 15.14 3.25 -19.60
N SER A 85 14.11 3.42 -20.41
CA SER A 85 13.92 4.61 -21.23
C SER A 85 13.51 5.81 -20.35
N GLU A 86 13.64 7.01 -20.88
CA GLU A 86 13.23 8.24 -20.18
C GLU A 86 11.73 8.21 -19.80
N MET A 87 10.90 7.68 -20.68
CA MET A 87 9.46 7.54 -20.42
C MET A 87 9.18 6.54 -19.28
N GLU A 88 9.86 5.39 -19.26
CA GLU A 88 9.73 4.42 -18.17
C GLU A 88 10.23 4.96 -16.83
N LEU A 89 11.29 5.79 -16.85
CA LEU A 89 11.77 6.45 -15.63
C LEU A 89 10.76 7.46 -15.11
N ASN A 90 10.16 8.26 -15.96
CA ASN A 90 9.13 9.22 -15.53
C ASN A 90 7.91 8.50 -14.95
N GLU A 91 7.46 7.39 -15.57
CA GLU A 91 6.37 6.58 -15.02
C GLU A 91 6.74 5.93 -13.66
N LEU A 92 8.00 5.51 -13.51
CA LEU A 92 8.51 4.96 -12.25
C LEU A 92 8.53 6.03 -11.15
N TYR A 93 9.01 7.25 -11.44
CA TYR A 93 9.04 8.36 -10.48
C TYR A 93 7.64 8.75 -10.03
N GLU A 94 6.69 8.83 -10.96
CA GLU A 94 5.29 9.05 -10.66
C GLU A 94 4.72 7.93 -9.77
N THR A 95 4.99 6.68 -10.11
CA THR A 95 4.52 5.51 -9.35
C THR A 95 5.07 5.49 -7.93
N ILE A 96 6.34 5.86 -7.72
CA ILE A 96 6.98 5.93 -6.41
C ILE A 96 6.47 7.14 -5.64
N GLY A 97 6.48 8.32 -6.26
CA GLY A 97 6.12 9.58 -5.62
C GLY A 97 4.67 9.60 -5.16
N VAL A 98 3.73 9.38 -6.08
CA VAL A 98 2.28 9.33 -5.76
C VAL A 98 1.96 8.16 -4.84
N GLY A 99 2.62 7.01 -5.04
CA GLY A 99 2.48 5.85 -4.16
C GLY A 99 2.94 6.17 -2.74
N GLY A 100 4.07 6.85 -2.58
CA GLY A 100 4.61 7.30 -1.29
C GLY A 100 3.63 8.22 -0.55
N LEU A 101 3.14 9.26 -1.23
CA LEU A 101 2.15 10.19 -0.68
C LEU A 101 0.88 9.46 -0.22
N LYS A 102 0.25 8.70 -1.11
CA LYS A 102 -0.99 7.98 -0.79
C LYS A 102 -0.81 7.02 0.39
N PHE A 103 0.27 6.24 0.38
CA PHE A 103 0.52 5.30 1.46
C PHE A 103 0.77 6.00 2.80
N PHE A 104 1.53 7.10 2.78
CA PHE A 104 1.79 7.87 3.99
C PHE A 104 0.51 8.37 4.62
N LEU A 105 -0.41 8.89 3.82
CA LEU A 105 -1.71 9.36 4.29
C LEU A 105 -2.62 8.22 4.78
N LEU A 106 -2.61 7.07 4.08
CA LEU A 106 -3.52 5.95 4.35
C LEU A 106 -3.00 4.98 5.41
N ARG A 107 -1.71 5.01 5.76
CA ARG A 107 -1.12 4.11 6.78
C ARG A 107 -1.54 4.44 8.21
N VAL A 108 -2.09 5.61 8.43
CA VAL A 108 -2.56 6.10 9.73
C VAL A 108 -4.06 6.04 9.79
N ASP A 109 -4.62 5.76 10.97
CA ASP A 109 -6.06 5.83 11.18
C ASP A 109 -6.60 7.18 10.70
N PRO A 110 -7.64 7.21 9.84
CA PRO A 110 -8.16 8.45 9.27
C PRO A 110 -8.50 9.53 10.29
N LYS A 111 -8.94 9.14 11.48
CA LYS A 111 -9.34 10.08 12.56
C LYS A 111 -8.15 10.78 13.25
N LYS A 112 -6.92 10.34 12.98
CA LYS A 112 -5.73 10.92 13.59
C LYS A 112 -5.18 12.04 12.72
N ARG A 113 -4.71 13.10 13.38
CA ARG A 113 -3.90 14.13 12.73
C ARG A 113 -2.52 13.59 12.45
N MET A 114 -1.90 14.04 11.36
CA MET A 114 -0.56 13.61 10.98
C MET A 114 0.28 14.78 10.47
N LEU A 115 1.58 14.65 10.63
CA LEU A 115 2.58 15.51 10.01
C LEU A 115 3.13 14.78 8.79
N PHE A 116 2.94 15.35 7.60
CA PHE A 116 3.45 14.78 6.36
C PHE A 116 4.90 15.23 6.12
N ASN A 117 5.78 14.28 5.84
CA ASN A 117 7.17 14.52 5.47
C ASN A 117 7.45 13.85 4.11
N PRO A 118 7.72 14.63 3.04
CA PRO A 118 7.99 14.11 1.71
C PRO A 118 9.16 13.11 1.67
N GLU A 119 10.28 13.44 2.28
CA GLU A 119 11.48 12.60 2.27
C GLU A 119 11.26 11.24 2.97
N GLU A 120 10.56 11.26 4.13
CA GLU A 120 10.23 10.05 4.87
C GLU A 120 9.25 9.16 4.11
N SER A 121 8.32 9.77 3.36
CA SER A 121 7.22 9.06 2.70
C SER A 121 7.68 8.09 1.61
N ILE A 122 8.88 8.31 1.02
CA ILE A 122 9.47 7.47 -0.03
C ILE A 122 10.74 6.76 0.41
N ASP A 123 10.99 6.63 1.71
CA ASP A 123 12.14 5.87 2.22
C ASP A 123 11.97 4.36 1.93
N LEU A 124 13.06 3.74 1.44
CA LEU A 124 13.11 2.31 1.13
C LEU A 124 13.12 1.41 2.37
N HIS A 125 13.53 1.93 3.51
CA HIS A 125 13.69 1.16 4.76
C HIS A 125 12.58 1.43 5.76
N GLY A 126 11.72 2.41 5.47
CA GLY A 126 10.65 2.85 6.35
C GLY A 126 9.33 2.07 6.19
N TYR A 127 8.33 2.51 6.95
CA TYR A 127 6.93 2.06 6.78
C TYR A 127 6.28 2.83 5.62
N THR A 128 6.65 2.49 4.38
CA THR A 128 6.38 3.25 3.16
C THR A 128 5.85 2.39 2.03
N ALA A 129 5.22 3.03 1.03
CA ALA A 129 4.86 2.34 -0.22
C ALA A 129 6.11 1.81 -0.93
N THR A 130 7.19 2.58 -0.95
CA THR A 130 8.44 2.25 -1.64
C THR A 130 9.03 0.93 -1.14
N PHE A 131 8.97 0.67 0.18
CA PHE A 131 9.36 -0.62 0.75
C PHE A 131 8.53 -1.79 0.18
N VAL A 132 7.22 -1.61 0.06
CA VAL A 132 6.30 -2.64 -0.48
C VAL A 132 6.51 -2.81 -1.98
N GLN A 133 6.64 -1.71 -2.72
CA GLN A 133 6.90 -1.70 -4.16
C GLN A 133 8.22 -2.40 -4.49
N TYR A 134 9.26 -2.16 -3.70
CA TYR A 134 10.56 -2.82 -3.87
C TYR A 134 10.47 -4.33 -3.62
N ALA A 135 9.73 -4.76 -2.60
CA ALA A 135 9.48 -6.19 -2.37
C ALA A 135 8.75 -6.82 -3.57
N TYR A 136 7.74 -6.15 -4.12
CA TYR A 136 7.02 -6.61 -5.32
C TYR A 136 7.95 -6.72 -6.54
N ALA A 137 8.70 -5.67 -6.86
CA ALA A 137 9.63 -5.67 -8.00
C ALA A 137 10.70 -6.77 -7.88
N ARG A 138 11.19 -7.03 -6.66
CA ARG A 138 12.10 -8.14 -6.35
C ARG A 138 11.45 -9.49 -6.66
N ILE A 139 10.22 -9.72 -6.21
CA ILE A 139 9.47 -10.96 -6.51
C ILE A 139 9.33 -11.13 -8.01
N LYS A 140 8.93 -10.08 -8.72
CA LYS A 140 8.77 -10.12 -10.19
C LYS A 140 10.07 -10.43 -10.90
N SER A 141 11.20 -9.92 -10.40
CA SER A 141 12.52 -10.26 -10.93
C SER A 141 12.87 -11.75 -10.76
N ILE A 142 12.56 -12.33 -9.57
CA ILE A 142 12.75 -13.76 -9.30
C ILE A 142 11.91 -14.59 -10.28
N LEU A 143 10.63 -14.29 -10.38
CA LEU A 143 9.70 -15.03 -11.24
C LEU A 143 10.10 -14.95 -12.72
N ARG A 144 10.57 -13.79 -13.21
CA ARG A 144 11.07 -13.65 -14.61
C ARG A 144 12.30 -14.51 -14.86
N LYS A 145 13.26 -14.54 -13.93
CA LYS A 145 14.47 -15.37 -14.06
C LYS A 145 14.13 -16.86 -14.10
N GLU A 146 13.20 -17.30 -13.27
CA GLU A 146 12.83 -18.71 -13.20
C GLU A 146 11.91 -19.14 -14.35
N ALA A 147 11.06 -18.25 -14.87
CA ALA A 147 10.26 -18.53 -16.08
C ALA A 147 11.13 -18.77 -17.31
N ALA A 148 12.30 -18.15 -17.41
CA ALA A 148 13.24 -18.37 -18.49
C ALA A 148 13.95 -19.74 -18.39
N ASN A 149 13.97 -20.38 -17.22
CA ASN A 149 14.68 -21.63 -16.95
C ASN A 149 13.82 -22.90 -17.11
N ASN A 150 12.66 -22.82 -17.76
CA ASN A 150 11.66 -23.86 -18.03
C ASN A 150 11.95 -25.26 -17.48
N GLU A 151 11.22 -25.66 -16.43
CA GLU A 151 10.71 -27.02 -16.16
C GLU A 151 10.16 -27.12 -14.72
N LEU A 152 8.97 -26.57 -14.51
CA LEU A 152 8.27 -26.79 -13.23
C LEU A 152 7.12 -27.75 -13.44
N ARG A 153 7.40 -29.06 -13.46
CA ARG A 153 6.39 -30.11 -13.33
C ARG A 153 6.25 -30.50 -11.87
N THR A 154 5.05 -30.35 -11.34
CA THR A 154 4.70 -30.88 -10.04
C THR A 154 4.50 -32.37 -10.13
N THR A 155 5.27 -33.13 -9.36
CA THR A 155 5.00 -34.55 -9.09
C THR A 155 5.15 -34.78 -7.60
N SER A 156 4.08 -35.13 -6.96
CA SER A 156 3.86 -35.84 -5.69
C SER A 156 3.13 -35.07 -4.58
N ASP A 157 2.16 -35.81 -3.98
CA ASP A 157 1.36 -35.47 -2.79
C ASP A 157 2.11 -35.77 -1.47
N GLU A 158 3.43 -35.75 -1.46
CA GLU A 158 4.19 -35.97 -0.23
C GLU A 158 4.03 -34.83 0.76
N GLN A 159 3.90 -35.16 2.04
CA GLN A 159 3.80 -34.19 3.14
C GLN A 159 5.01 -33.26 3.14
N ARG A 160 4.85 -32.06 2.61
CA ARG A 160 5.90 -31.04 2.56
C ARG A 160 6.13 -30.47 3.95
N GLN A 161 7.26 -30.76 4.55
CA GLN A 161 7.65 -30.12 5.79
C GLN A 161 7.93 -28.62 5.55
N LEU A 162 7.04 -27.76 6.07
CA LEU A 162 7.18 -26.29 5.95
C LEU A 162 8.19 -25.76 6.98
N LEU A 163 9.11 -24.93 6.51
CA LEU A 163 10.00 -24.17 7.37
C LEU A 163 9.22 -23.01 8.03
N LYS A 164 9.76 -22.49 9.13
CA LYS A 164 9.10 -21.47 9.95
C LYS A 164 8.64 -20.25 9.13
N LEU A 165 9.51 -19.69 8.28
CA LEU A 165 9.20 -18.50 7.49
C LEU A 165 8.29 -18.80 6.30
N GLU A 166 8.39 -20.00 5.68
CA GLU A 166 7.44 -20.47 4.68
C GLU A 166 6.02 -20.51 5.27
N LYS A 167 5.89 -21.10 6.47
CA LYS A 167 4.62 -21.15 7.20
C LYS A 167 4.11 -19.75 7.57
N SER A 168 5.00 -18.86 8.04
CA SER A 168 4.62 -17.47 8.39
C SER A 168 4.06 -16.71 7.19
N LEU A 169 4.65 -16.92 6.00
CA LEU A 169 4.19 -16.30 4.77
C LEU A 169 2.82 -16.83 4.34
N ILE A 170 2.59 -18.13 4.44
CA ILE A 170 1.27 -18.75 4.17
C ILE A 170 0.21 -18.16 5.10
N VAL A 171 0.49 -18.11 6.40
CA VAL A 171 -0.46 -17.63 7.42
C VAL A 171 -0.83 -16.15 7.19
N ILE A 172 0.13 -15.30 6.79
CA ILE A 172 -0.20 -13.89 6.52
C ILE A 172 -1.01 -13.73 5.22
N ILE A 173 -0.73 -14.52 4.18
CA ILE A 173 -1.51 -14.52 2.93
C ILE A 173 -2.95 -14.98 3.21
N GLU A 174 -3.13 -16.03 4.00
CA GLU A 174 -4.45 -16.58 4.35
C GLU A 174 -5.34 -15.56 5.07
N LYS A 175 -4.77 -14.64 5.83
CA LYS A 175 -5.52 -13.58 6.52
C LYS A 175 -6.14 -12.53 5.60
N PHE A 176 -5.78 -12.49 4.31
CA PHE A 176 -6.23 -11.44 3.37
C PHE A 176 -7.75 -11.21 3.39
N PRO A 177 -8.64 -12.23 3.27
CA PRO A 177 -10.09 -11.98 3.23
C PRO A 177 -10.61 -11.36 4.54
N ALA A 178 -10.13 -11.84 5.69
CA ALA A 178 -10.53 -11.33 6.99
C ALA A 178 -10.11 -9.86 7.18
N ILE A 179 -8.91 -9.50 6.75
CA ILE A 179 -8.39 -8.13 6.78
C ILE A 179 -9.23 -7.20 5.89
N MET A 180 -9.62 -7.67 4.70
CA MET A 180 -10.48 -6.87 3.81
C MET A 180 -11.86 -6.64 4.44
N SER A 181 -12.46 -7.67 5.02
CA SER A 181 -13.74 -7.54 5.74
C SER A 181 -13.63 -6.57 6.91
N GLN A 182 -12.55 -6.63 7.69
CA GLN A 182 -12.29 -5.71 8.78
C GLN A 182 -12.16 -4.27 8.30
N ALA A 183 -11.34 -4.02 7.28
CA ALA A 183 -11.13 -2.69 6.73
C ALA A 183 -12.44 -2.06 6.22
N CYS A 184 -13.29 -2.85 5.57
CA CYS A 184 -14.61 -2.41 5.12
C CYS A 184 -15.53 -2.09 6.30
N ALA A 185 -15.60 -2.97 7.31
CA ALA A 185 -16.46 -2.77 8.48
C ALA A 185 -16.06 -1.52 9.29
N GLU A 186 -14.76 -1.29 9.42
CA GLU A 186 -14.20 -0.13 10.14
C GLU A 186 -14.12 1.13 9.27
N MET A 187 -14.33 1.02 7.94
CA MET A 187 -14.06 2.09 6.95
C MET A 187 -12.66 2.69 7.15
N ASN A 188 -11.68 1.83 7.37
CA ASN A 188 -10.34 2.21 7.77
C ASN A 188 -9.26 1.63 6.83
N PRO A 189 -8.73 2.42 5.89
CA PRO A 189 -7.71 1.97 4.96
C PRO A 189 -6.37 1.63 5.62
N SER A 190 -6.11 2.11 6.84
CA SER A 190 -4.85 1.82 7.53
C SER A 190 -4.70 0.34 7.89
N VAL A 191 -5.82 -0.38 8.05
CA VAL A 191 -5.83 -1.84 8.23
C VAL A 191 -5.20 -2.53 7.02
N ILE A 192 -5.55 -2.07 5.80
CA ILE A 192 -5.01 -2.58 4.53
C ILE A 192 -3.52 -2.23 4.40
N ALA A 193 -3.15 -0.98 4.69
CA ALA A 193 -1.76 -0.52 4.61
C ALA A 193 -0.85 -1.29 5.58
N ASN A 194 -1.31 -1.51 6.82
CA ASN A 194 -0.60 -2.34 7.81
C ASN A 194 -0.42 -3.78 7.33
N TYR A 195 -1.46 -4.35 6.76
CA TYR A 195 -1.41 -5.72 6.25
C TYR A 195 -0.36 -5.86 5.15
N VAL A 196 -0.40 -5.03 4.11
CA VAL A 196 0.51 -5.15 2.97
C VAL A 196 1.97 -4.89 3.35
N TYR A 197 2.21 -3.96 4.27
CA TYR A 197 3.54 -3.73 4.82
C TYR A 197 4.07 -4.97 5.57
N ASN A 198 3.26 -5.57 6.44
CA ASN A 198 3.64 -6.77 7.17
C ASN A 198 3.86 -7.96 6.24
N LEU A 199 3.07 -8.09 5.17
CA LEU A 199 3.26 -9.10 4.13
C LEU A 199 4.62 -8.92 3.43
N ALA A 200 4.94 -7.70 3.01
CA ALA A 200 6.23 -7.37 2.38
C ALA A 200 7.42 -7.61 3.33
N LYS A 201 7.27 -7.24 4.61
CA LYS A 201 8.27 -7.48 5.65
C LYS A 201 8.51 -8.98 5.87
N THR A 202 7.44 -9.76 5.98
CA THR A 202 7.52 -11.22 6.15
C THR A 202 8.18 -11.87 4.93
N PHE A 203 7.84 -11.42 3.72
CA PHE A 203 8.49 -11.87 2.49
C PHE A 203 9.98 -11.53 2.48
N ASN A 204 10.37 -10.32 2.84
CA ASN A 204 11.79 -9.95 2.87
C ASN A 204 12.59 -10.80 3.87
N SER A 205 12.02 -11.12 5.03
CA SER A 205 12.64 -12.05 5.99
C SER A 205 12.77 -13.46 5.42
N PHE A 206 11.71 -13.96 4.79
CA PHE A 206 11.75 -15.26 4.10
C PHE A 206 12.82 -15.28 3.00
N TYR A 207 12.88 -14.28 2.16
CA TYR A 207 13.85 -14.20 1.06
C TYR A 207 15.30 -14.06 1.53
N ALA A 208 15.54 -13.42 2.66
CA ALA A 208 16.87 -13.27 3.23
C ALA A 208 17.43 -14.60 3.77
N GLU A 209 16.56 -15.46 4.34
CA GLU A 209 16.99 -16.74 4.94
C GLU A 209 16.90 -17.93 3.97
N HIS A 210 16.03 -17.86 2.97
CA HIS A 210 15.74 -18.98 2.07
C HIS A 210 15.93 -18.60 0.61
N SER A 211 16.92 -19.20 -0.04
CA SER A 211 17.08 -19.06 -1.49
C SER A 211 15.89 -19.68 -2.21
N VAL A 212 15.34 -18.94 -3.18
CA VAL A 212 14.27 -19.46 -4.05
C VAL A 212 14.86 -20.22 -5.22
N SER A 213 15.85 -19.65 -5.91
CA SER A 213 16.48 -20.24 -7.10
C SER A 213 17.36 -21.44 -6.78
N ASN A 214 18.07 -21.38 -5.64
CA ASN A 214 18.96 -22.45 -5.16
C ASN A 214 18.34 -23.14 -3.94
N ALA A 215 17.09 -23.58 -4.06
CA ALA A 215 16.43 -24.35 -3.02
C ALA A 215 17.07 -25.75 -2.86
N GLU A 216 16.88 -26.35 -1.70
CA GLU A 216 17.48 -27.64 -1.31
C GLU A 216 17.09 -28.80 -2.25
N ASN A 217 15.91 -28.70 -2.84
CA ASN A 217 15.39 -29.64 -3.84
C ASN A 217 14.34 -28.94 -4.74
N ASN A 218 13.91 -29.66 -5.79
CA ASN A 218 12.96 -29.11 -6.76
C ASN A 218 11.58 -28.83 -6.16
N GLU A 219 11.12 -29.63 -5.21
CA GLU A 219 9.83 -29.44 -4.52
C GLU A 219 9.81 -28.16 -3.70
N LYS A 220 10.89 -27.91 -2.96
CA LYS A 220 11.07 -26.65 -2.22
C LYS A 220 11.15 -25.44 -3.15
N LYS A 221 11.82 -25.60 -4.29
CA LYS A 221 11.88 -24.55 -5.32
C LYS A 221 10.48 -24.20 -5.82
N ILE A 222 9.68 -25.19 -6.19
CA ILE A 222 8.30 -25.02 -6.66
C ILE A 222 7.45 -24.35 -5.58
N LEU A 223 7.49 -24.84 -4.35
CA LEU A 223 6.76 -24.24 -3.22
C LEU A 223 7.12 -22.75 -3.04
N ARG A 224 8.42 -22.43 -3.01
CA ARG A 224 8.89 -21.05 -2.81
C ARG A 224 8.51 -20.13 -3.98
N LEU A 225 8.51 -20.64 -5.21
CA LEU A 225 8.02 -19.88 -6.37
C LEU A 225 6.50 -19.65 -6.30
N GLN A 226 5.72 -20.62 -5.85
CA GLN A 226 4.28 -20.44 -5.60
C GLN A 226 4.04 -19.40 -4.50
N LEU A 227 4.80 -19.41 -3.41
CA LEU A 227 4.73 -18.41 -2.35
C LEU A 227 5.10 -17.01 -2.86
N CYS A 228 6.15 -16.89 -3.69
CA CYS A 228 6.50 -15.64 -4.36
C CYS A 228 5.34 -15.13 -5.21
N ASN A 229 4.75 -15.98 -6.06
CA ASN A 229 3.65 -15.57 -6.93
C ASN A 229 2.41 -15.14 -6.14
N LEU A 230 1.99 -15.91 -5.13
CA LEU A 230 0.87 -15.54 -4.26
C LEU A 230 1.13 -14.25 -3.50
N THR A 231 2.35 -14.04 -3.00
CA THR A 231 2.75 -12.79 -2.34
C THR A 231 2.66 -11.60 -3.30
N ALA A 232 3.16 -11.74 -4.54
CA ALA A 232 3.07 -10.67 -5.54
C ALA A 232 1.62 -10.32 -5.89
N ILE A 233 0.77 -11.33 -6.08
CA ILE A 233 -0.67 -11.14 -6.34
C ILE A 233 -1.32 -10.40 -5.17
N SER A 234 -1.07 -10.84 -3.94
CA SER A 234 -1.62 -10.22 -2.73
C SER A 234 -1.16 -8.78 -2.57
N ILE A 235 0.13 -8.48 -2.77
CA ILE A 235 0.67 -7.11 -2.73
C ILE A 235 -0.02 -6.24 -3.79
N ARG A 236 -0.08 -6.71 -5.04
CA ARG A 236 -0.65 -5.95 -6.15
C ARG A 236 -2.12 -5.60 -5.90
N ILE A 237 -2.93 -6.58 -5.46
CA ILE A 237 -4.36 -6.37 -5.17
C ILE A 237 -4.51 -5.40 -4.00
N THR A 238 -3.77 -5.61 -2.92
CA THR A 238 -3.86 -4.78 -1.71
C THR A 238 -3.45 -3.33 -1.98
N MET A 239 -2.35 -3.11 -2.73
CA MET A 239 -1.92 -1.77 -3.12
C MET A 239 -2.91 -1.11 -4.06
N ALA A 240 -3.52 -1.86 -4.99
CA ALA A 240 -4.57 -1.34 -5.87
C ALA A 240 -5.82 -0.88 -5.10
N LEU A 241 -6.21 -1.57 -4.02
CA LEU A 241 -7.30 -1.14 -3.13
C LEU A 241 -7.00 0.20 -2.44
N LEU A 242 -5.72 0.52 -2.20
CA LEU A 242 -5.27 1.83 -1.71
C LEU A 242 -5.09 2.86 -2.84
N GLY A 243 -5.40 2.51 -4.09
CA GLY A 243 -5.16 3.38 -5.25
C GLY A 243 -3.67 3.58 -5.58
N ILE A 244 -2.81 2.62 -5.20
CA ILE A 244 -1.36 2.70 -5.36
C ILE A 244 -0.91 1.66 -6.40
N LYS A 245 -0.14 2.10 -7.38
CA LYS A 245 0.48 1.22 -8.38
C LYS A 245 1.74 0.55 -7.81
N VAL A 246 2.08 -0.62 -8.34
CA VAL A 246 3.33 -1.32 -8.05
C VAL A 246 4.09 -1.57 -9.34
N PRO A 247 5.39 -1.18 -9.41
CA PRO A 247 6.17 -1.31 -10.64
C PRO A 247 6.71 -2.74 -10.80
N GLU A 248 6.77 -3.23 -12.04
CA GLU A 248 7.33 -4.54 -12.36
C GLU A 248 8.88 -4.58 -12.20
N ARG A 249 9.52 -3.40 -12.30
CA ARG A 249 10.98 -3.17 -12.19
C ARG A 249 11.22 -1.92 -11.35
N MET A 250 12.28 -1.94 -10.57
CA MET A 250 12.65 -0.83 -9.70
C MET A 250 14.16 -0.85 -9.39
#